data_843e6a7e0d05d65f48e6b3ce6d962a5e
#
_entry.id   843e6a7e0d05d65f48e6b3ce6d962a5e
#
_cell.length_a   1.000
_cell.length_b   1.000
_cell.length_c   1.000
_cell.angle_alpha   90.00
_cell.angle_beta   90.00
_cell.angle_gamma   90.00
#
_symmetry.space_group_name_H-M   'P 1'
#
loop_
_entity.id
_entity.type
_entity.pdbx_description
1 polymer ?
#
loop_
_entity_poly.entity_id
_entity_poly.type
_entity_poly.pdbx_seq_one_letter_code
_entity_poly.pdbx_strand_id
1 'polypeptide(L)'
;MSQIIRDMTEIARCGAQYKADRLSPMGLKGCHASYLTEICAHPGISQDQLAKRICINKSNVARQAATLEEEGFLTRTPSATDKRIMELHPTQKTLDLLPEISSVLKEWETCITGDLTAEELDLMAALVAKMKSRATDYMDGR
;
A
#
# COMPACT_ATOMS: atom_id res chain seq x y z
N MET A 1 4.93 -26.36 0.17
CA MET A 1 4.16 -25.11 0.32
C MET A 1 2.69 -25.42 0.14
N SER A 2 1.86 -24.92 1.03
CA SER A 2 0.41 -25.15 0.90
C SER A 2 -0.14 -24.43 -0.33
N GLN A 3 -1.22 -24.95 -0.87
CA GLN A 3 -1.90 -24.34 -2.03
C GLN A 3 -2.37 -22.91 -1.68
N ILE A 4 -2.81 -22.71 -0.44
CA ILE A 4 -3.27 -21.39 0.03
C ILE A 4 -2.16 -20.33 -0.14
N ILE A 5 -0.95 -20.63 0.33
CA ILE A 5 0.17 -19.66 0.24
C ILE A 5 0.55 -19.39 -1.21
N ARG A 6 0.53 -20.43 -2.05
CA ARG A 6 0.81 -20.28 -3.48
C ARG A 6 -0.22 -19.37 -4.16
N ASP A 7 -1.50 -19.65 -3.92
CA ASP A 7 -2.59 -18.89 -4.54
C ASP A 7 -2.56 -17.43 -4.07
N MET A 8 -2.32 -17.17 -2.78
CA MET A 8 -2.19 -15.82 -2.26
C MET A 8 -1.04 -15.05 -2.94
N THR A 9 0.08 -15.72 -3.15
CA THR A 9 1.23 -15.12 -3.84
C THR A 9 0.90 -14.80 -5.29
N GLU A 10 0.22 -15.71 -5.97
CA GLU A 10 -0.16 -15.51 -7.38
C GLU A 10 -1.21 -14.41 -7.53
N ILE A 11 -2.19 -14.35 -6.64
CA ILE A 11 -3.16 -13.24 -6.60
C ILE A 11 -2.43 -11.91 -6.43
N ALA A 12 -1.47 -11.83 -5.51
CA ALA A 12 -0.71 -10.61 -5.27
C ALA A 12 0.10 -10.20 -6.51
N ARG A 13 0.70 -11.15 -7.22
CA ARG A 13 1.44 -10.87 -8.46
C ARG A 13 0.53 -10.36 -9.57
N CYS A 14 -0.64 -10.99 -9.75
CA CYS A 14 -1.64 -10.53 -10.71
C CYS A 14 -2.11 -9.12 -10.37
N GLY A 15 -2.36 -8.85 -9.10
CA GLY A 15 -2.75 -7.52 -8.62
C GLY A 15 -1.68 -6.46 -8.87
N ALA A 16 -0.40 -6.82 -8.68
CA ALA A 16 0.72 -5.92 -8.96
C ALA A 16 0.75 -5.55 -10.46
N GLN A 17 0.56 -6.51 -11.34
CA GLN A 17 0.52 -6.26 -12.79
C GLN A 17 -0.68 -5.40 -13.17
N TYR A 18 -1.86 -5.72 -12.63
CA TYR A 18 -3.06 -4.93 -12.88
C TYR A 18 -2.88 -3.47 -12.47
N LYS A 19 -2.35 -3.24 -11.27
CA LYS A 19 -2.08 -1.87 -10.77
C LYS A 19 -1.05 -1.15 -11.64
N ALA A 20 0.01 -1.83 -12.04
CA ALA A 20 1.04 -1.25 -12.90
C ALA A 20 0.45 -0.77 -14.22
N ASP A 21 -0.38 -1.60 -14.86
CA ASP A 21 -1.01 -1.27 -16.14
C ASP A 21 -1.95 -0.06 -16.03
N ARG A 22 -2.69 0.03 -14.92
CA ARG A 22 -3.69 1.08 -14.73
C ARG A 22 -3.08 2.39 -14.20
N LEU A 23 -1.99 2.33 -13.46
CA LEU A 23 -1.37 3.50 -12.81
C LEU A 23 -0.24 4.12 -13.65
N SER A 24 0.34 3.38 -14.59
CA SER A 24 1.44 3.91 -15.40
C SER A 24 1.07 5.17 -16.19
N PRO A 25 -0.17 5.34 -16.73
CA PRO A 25 -0.54 6.59 -17.38
C PRO A 25 -0.51 7.81 -16.45
N MET A 26 -0.60 7.61 -15.14
CA MET A 26 -0.50 8.69 -14.13
C MET A 26 0.96 8.94 -13.69
N GLY A 27 1.92 8.21 -14.24
CA GLY A 27 3.32 8.30 -13.83
C GLY A 27 3.64 7.52 -12.56
N LEU A 28 2.80 6.57 -12.16
CA LEU A 28 2.94 5.80 -10.93
C LEU A 28 3.28 4.34 -11.24
N LYS A 29 4.11 3.75 -10.38
CA LYS A 29 4.31 2.30 -10.36
C LYS A 29 3.15 1.64 -9.59
N GLY A 30 2.93 0.34 -9.82
CA GLY A 30 1.87 -0.40 -9.14
C GLY A 30 2.00 -0.37 -7.62
N CYS A 31 3.22 -0.43 -7.10
CA CYS A 31 3.48 -0.39 -5.65
C CYS A 31 3.16 0.97 -5.02
N HIS A 32 3.13 2.04 -5.80
CA HIS A 32 2.92 3.40 -5.28
C HIS A 32 1.50 3.63 -4.75
N ALA A 33 0.51 2.83 -5.20
CA ALA A 33 -0.88 2.97 -4.75
C ALA A 33 -1.00 2.83 -3.22
N SER A 34 -0.34 1.82 -2.63
CA SER A 34 -0.39 1.61 -1.19
C SER A 34 0.31 2.73 -0.42
N TYR A 35 1.41 3.26 -0.95
CA TYR A 35 2.10 4.40 -0.35
C TYR A 35 1.19 5.63 -0.29
N LEU A 36 0.66 6.02 -1.43
CA LEU A 36 -0.13 7.24 -1.54
C LEU A 36 -1.46 7.14 -0.80
N THR A 37 -2.10 5.98 -0.81
CA THR A 37 -3.33 5.74 -0.07
C THR A 37 -3.11 5.94 1.44
N GLU A 38 -2.05 5.37 1.99
CA GLU A 38 -1.74 5.51 3.42
C GLU A 38 -1.32 6.94 3.78
N ILE A 39 -0.53 7.59 2.94
CA ILE A 39 -0.10 8.98 3.19
C ILE A 39 -1.31 9.92 3.15
N CYS A 40 -2.23 9.74 2.21
CA CYS A 40 -3.44 10.54 2.15
C CYS A 40 -4.36 10.32 3.36
N ALA A 41 -4.45 9.08 3.85
CA ALA A 41 -5.24 8.76 5.03
C ALA A 41 -4.61 9.28 6.32
N HIS A 42 -3.28 9.39 6.37
CA HIS A 42 -2.53 9.80 7.56
C HIS A 42 -1.45 10.82 7.19
N PRO A 43 -1.83 12.05 6.77
CA PRO A 43 -0.84 13.08 6.43
C PRO A 43 0.08 13.38 7.62
N GLY A 44 1.37 13.47 7.38
CA GLY A 44 2.37 13.61 8.43
C GLY A 44 2.94 12.30 8.95
N ILE A 45 2.47 11.15 8.41
CA ILE A 45 3.01 9.84 8.79
C ILE A 45 4.52 9.81 8.53
N SER A 46 5.29 9.24 9.47
CA SER A 46 6.73 9.09 9.26
C SER A 46 7.04 7.95 8.29
N GLN A 47 8.22 7.99 7.67
CA GLN A 47 8.68 6.90 6.80
C GLN A 47 8.70 5.56 7.53
N ASP A 48 9.12 5.55 8.80
CA ASP A 48 9.17 4.34 9.62
C ASP A 48 7.77 3.79 9.93
N GLN A 49 6.83 4.67 10.26
CA GLN A 49 5.45 4.28 10.49
C GLN A 49 4.80 3.73 9.21
N LEU A 50 5.06 4.36 8.07
CA LEU A 50 4.56 3.89 6.78
C LEU A 50 5.10 2.50 6.46
N ALA A 51 6.41 2.29 6.63
CA ALA A 51 7.05 0.99 6.41
C ALA A 51 6.37 -0.12 7.21
N LYS A 52 6.06 0.16 8.47
CA LYS A 52 5.40 -0.78 9.36
C LYS A 52 3.96 -1.06 8.91
N ARG A 53 3.20 -0.03 8.54
CA ARG A 53 1.80 -0.18 8.12
C ARG A 53 1.64 -0.97 6.82
N ILE A 54 2.53 -0.76 5.85
CA ILE A 54 2.45 -1.45 4.55
C ILE A 54 3.35 -2.69 4.47
N CYS A 55 4.02 -3.04 5.57
CA CYS A 55 4.87 -4.24 5.68
C CYS A 55 6.00 -4.27 4.63
N ILE A 56 6.66 -3.13 4.43
CA ILE A 56 7.82 -2.99 3.53
C ILE A 56 9.01 -2.51 4.35
N ASN A 57 10.21 -2.94 3.99
CA ASN A 57 11.40 -2.53 4.73
C ASN A 57 11.67 -1.02 4.61
N LYS A 58 12.30 -0.45 5.65
CA LYS A 58 12.53 0.99 5.75
C LYS A 58 13.35 1.56 4.60
N SER A 59 14.36 0.84 4.14
CA SER A 59 15.22 1.32 3.05
C SER A 59 14.46 1.41 1.74
N ASN A 60 13.57 0.47 1.47
CA ASN A 60 12.73 0.50 0.28
C ASN A 60 11.71 1.66 0.36
N VAL A 61 11.11 1.87 1.53
CA VAL A 61 10.17 2.99 1.74
C VAL A 61 10.89 4.33 1.51
N ALA A 62 12.07 4.51 2.08
CA ALA A 62 12.84 5.74 1.89
C ALA A 62 13.15 6.00 0.41
N ARG A 63 13.52 4.95 -0.32
CA ARG A 63 13.84 5.03 -1.74
C ARG A 63 12.61 5.38 -2.58
N GLN A 64 11.49 4.71 -2.34
CA GLN A 64 10.24 5.00 -3.06
C GLN A 64 9.67 6.37 -2.70
N ALA A 65 9.78 6.78 -1.44
CA ALA A 65 9.37 8.12 -1.02
C ALA A 65 10.19 9.20 -1.70
N ALA A 66 11.49 8.99 -1.85
CA ALA A 66 12.37 9.91 -2.58
C ALA A 66 11.94 10.05 -4.05
N THR A 67 11.63 8.92 -4.70
CA THR A 67 11.14 8.92 -6.09
C THR A 67 9.81 9.66 -6.21
N LEU A 68 8.86 9.39 -5.30
CA LEU A 68 7.56 10.05 -5.29
C LEU A 68 7.67 11.55 -5.02
N GLU A 69 8.60 11.95 -4.16
CA GLU A 69 8.85 13.37 -3.91
C GLU A 69 9.41 14.06 -5.16
N GLU A 70 10.40 13.43 -5.79
CA GLU A 70 11.02 13.96 -7.00
C GLU A 70 10.00 14.15 -8.12
N GLU A 71 9.03 13.25 -8.23
CA GLU A 71 7.97 13.31 -9.24
C GLU A 71 6.76 14.16 -8.82
N GLY A 72 6.81 14.77 -7.64
CA GLY A 72 5.80 15.73 -7.19
C GLY A 72 4.55 15.13 -6.56
N PHE A 73 4.59 13.87 -6.11
CA PHE A 73 3.43 13.21 -5.49
C PHE A 73 3.37 13.42 -3.99
N LEU A 74 4.50 13.65 -3.34
CA LEU A 74 4.55 13.91 -1.89
C LEU A 74 5.66 14.90 -1.56
N THR A 75 5.63 15.38 -0.31
CA THR A 75 6.74 16.13 0.27
C THR A 75 7.26 15.39 1.49
N ARG A 76 8.56 15.50 1.74
CA ARG A 76 9.22 14.96 2.92
C ARG A 76 9.77 16.11 3.74
N THR A 77 9.37 16.20 5.01
CA THR A 77 9.83 17.25 5.90
C THR A 77 10.36 16.61 7.18
N PRO A 78 11.47 17.12 7.76
CA PRO A 78 11.90 16.66 9.06
C PRO A 78 10.84 16.94 10.13
N SER A 79 10.67 16.02 11.07
CA SER A 79 9.78 16.23 12.21
C SER A 79 10.24 17.42 13.03
N ALA A 80 9.29 18.20 13.57
CA ALA A 80 9.57 19.33 14.43
C ALA A 80 10.23 18.89 15.75
N THR A 81 9.96 17.67 16.21
CA THR A 81 10.45 17.13 17.49
C THR A 81 11.74 16.33 17.33
N ASP A 82 11.97 15.71 16.18
CA ASP A 82 13.19 14.95 15.89
C ASP A 82 13.51 15.02 14.39
N LYS A 83 14.53 15.78 14.04
CA LYS A 83 14.93 16.04 12.66
C LYS A 83 15.44 14.80 11.90
N ARG A 84 15.69 13.70 12.62
CA ARG A 84 16.05 12.42 12.01
C ARG A 84 14.85 11.69 11.45
N ILE A 85 13.64 12.10 11.85
CA ILE A 85 12.37 11.50 11.41
C ILE A 85 11.82 12.32 10.25
N MET A 86 11.58 11.67 9.10
CA MET A 86 10.97 12.31 7.93
C MET A 86 9.47 12.07 7.94
N GLU A 87 8.71 13.15 7.88
CA GLU A 87 7.25 13.12 7.77
C GLU A 87 6.82 13.28 6.32
N LEU A 88 5.80 12.53 5.94
CA LEU A 88 5.32 12.47 4.56
C LEU A 88 3.95 13.14 4.45
N HIS A 89 3.82 14.00 3.45
CA HIS A 89 2.57 14.72 3.18
C HIS A 89 2.23 14.58 1.69
N PRO A 90 0.95 14.35 1.33
CA PRO A 90 0.56 14.32 -0.07
C PRO A 90 0.58 15.73 -0.66
N THR A 91 0.89 15.83 -1.94
CA THR A 91 0.74 17.08 -2.68
C THR A 91 -0.68 17.20 -3.23
N GLN A 92 -1.04 18.39 -3.71
CA GLN A 92 -2.33 18.58 -4.36
C GLN A 92 -2.48 17.66 -5.58
N LYS A 93 -1.39 17.45 -6.33
CA LYS A 93 -1.37 16.49 -7.45
C LYS A 93 -1.88 15.10 -7.03
N THR A 94 -1.42 14.59 -5.89
CA THR A 94 -1.85 13.29 -5.37
C THR A 94 -3.30 13.34 -4.89
N LEU A 95 -3.70 14.40 -4.20
CA LEU A 95 -5.08 14.53 -3.73
C LEU A 95 -6.07 14.55 -4.90
N ASP A 96 -5.69 15.19 -6.01
CA ASP A 96 -6.52 15.22 -7.22
C ASP A 96 -6.62 13.84 -7.90
N LEU A 97 -5.58 13.02 -7.79
CA LEU A 97 -5.53 11.66 -8.36
C LEU A 97 -6.12 10.59 -7.44
N LEU A 98 -6.32 10.90 -6.18
CA LEU A 98 -6.74 9.90 -5.19
C LEU A 98 -8.04 9.17 -5.57
N PRO A 99 -9.11 9.83 -6.07
CA PRO A 99 -10.29 9.12 -6.51
C PRO A 99 -10.02 8.07 -7.58
N GLU A 100 -9.13 8.37 -8.51
CA GLU A 100 -8.75 7.47 -9.61
C GLU A 100 -7.91 6.31 -9.10
N ILE A 101 -6.95 6.57 -8.20
CA ILE A 101 -6.17 5.53 -7.53
C ILE A 101 -7.09 4.59 -6.76
N SER A 102 -8.02 5.14 -5.98
CA SER A 102 -8.99 4.36 -5.21
C SER A 102 -9.89 3.50 -6.11
N SER A 103 -10.27 4.05 -7.26
CA SER A 103 -11.08 3.32 -8.25
C SER A 103 -10.33 2.10 -8.80
N VAL A 104 -9.05 2.25 -9.11
CA VAL A 104 -8.20 1.14 -9.58
C VAL A 104 -8.14 0.02 -8.55
N LEU A 105 -7.93 0.36 -7.29
CA LEU A 105 -7.86 -0.63 -6.20
C LEU A 105 -9.20 -1.34 -6.01
N LYS A 106 -10.30 -0.60 -6.06
CA LYS A 106 -11.65 -1.14 -5.89
C LYS A 106 -12.05 -2.04 -7.07
N GLU A 107 -11.70 -1.66 -8.29
CA GLU A 107 -11.98 -2.48 -9.48
C GLU A 107 -11.26 -3.82 -9.41
N TRP A 108 -10.01 -3.83 -8.95
CA TRP A 108 -9.27 -5.07 -8.73
C TRP A 108 -9.96 -5.95 -7.70
N GLU A 109 -10.31 -5.38 -6.54
CA GLU A 109 -11.02 -6.12 -5.49
C GLU A 109 -12.33 -6.73 -6.02
N THR A 110 -13.14 -5.93 -6.69
CA THR A 110 -14.40 -6.38 -7.27
C THR A 110 -14.18 -7.52 -8.27
N CYS A 111 -13.14 -7.42 -9.09
CA CYS A 111 -12.81 -8.42 -10.09
C CYS A 111 -12.52 -9.79 -9.45
N ILE A 112 -11.67 -9.82 -8.43
CA ILE A 112 -11.23 -11.08 -7.83
C ILE A 112 -12.23 -11.67 -6.83
N THR A 113 -13.18 -10.86 -6.34
CA THR A 113 -14.20 -11.31 -5.38
C THR A 113 -15.56 -11.55 -6.02
N GLY A 114 -15.68 -11.42 -7.35
CA GLY A 114 -16.96 -11.47 -8.04
C GLY A 114 -17.73 -12.78 -7.89
N ASP A 115 -17.05 -13.89 -7.67
CA ASP A 115 -17.67 -15.21 -7.51
C ASP A 115 -17.93 -15.56 -6.03
N LEU A 116 -17.61 -14.66 -5.10
CA LEU A 116 -17.81 -14.90 -3.67
C LEU A 116 -19.15 -14.36 -3.21
N THR A 117 -19.84 -15.11 -2.34
CA THR A 117 -21.01 -14.59 -1.64
C THR A 117 -20.58 -13.59 -0.56
N ALA A 118 -21.53 -12.78 -0.06
CA ALA A 118 -21.25 -11.84 1.02
C ALA A 118 -20.72 -12.56 2.28
N GLU A 119 -21.30 -13.73 2.60
CA GLU A 119 -20.86 -14.54 3.75
C GLU A 119 -19.46 -15.09 3.55
N GLU A 120 -19.15 -15.56 2.35
CA GLU A 120 -17.81 -16.05 2.00
C GLU A 120 -16.78 -14.92 2.09
N LEU A 121 -17.13 -13.73 1.62
CA LEU A 121 -16.23 -12.57 1.67
C LEU A 121 -15.96 -12.16 3.12
N ASP A 122 -16.99 -12.11 3.97
CA ASP A 122 -16.84 -11.78 5.39
C ASP A 122 -15.96 -12.81 6.10
N LEU A 123 -16.15 -14.10 5.83
CA LEU A 123 -15.34 -15.16 6.42
C LEU A 123 -13.89 -15.06 5.94
N MET A 124 -13.68 -14.83 4.64
CA MET A 124 -12.35 -14.66 4.06
C MET A 124 -11.62 -13.49 4.72
N ALA A 125 -12.28 -12.35 4.88
CA ALA A 125 -11.70 -11.17 5.52
C ALA A 125 -11.26 -11.49 6.95
N ALA A 126 -12.08 -12.20 7.73
CA ALA A 126 -11.75 -12.59 9.09
C ALA A 126 -10.55 -13.56 9.15
N LEU A 127 -10.51 -14.55 8.25
CA LEU A 127 -9.43 -15.53 8.21
C LEU A 127 -8.10 -14.91 7.76
N VAL A 128 -8.14 -14.08 6.73
CA VAL A 128 -6.95 -13.36 6.25
C VAL A 128 -6.41 -12.41 7.32
N ALA A 129 -7.29 -11.73 8.06
CA ALA A 129 -6.88 -10.86 9.17
C ALA A 129 -6.12 -11.64 10.26
N LYS A 130 -6.56 -12.86 10.59
CA LYS A 130 -5.84 -13.74 11.54
C LYS A 130 -4.46 -14.11 11.03
N MET A 131 -4.36 -14.48 9.76
CA MET A 131 -3.07 -14.82 9.14
C MET A 131 -2.13 -13.62 9.11
N LYS A 132 -2.65 -12.45 8.76
CA LYS A 132 -1.88 -11.20 8.74
C LYS A 132 -1.36 -10.86 10.12
N SER A 133 -2.19 -10.97 11.15
CA SER A 133 -1.78 -10.69 12.53
C SER A 133 -0.59 -11.57 12.95
N ARG A 134 -0.65 -12.87 12.64
CA ARG A 134 0.45 -13.80 12.94
C ARG A 134 1.73 -13.43 12.17
N ALA A 135 1.58 -13.06 10.91
CA ALA A 135 2.72 -12.69 10.06
C ALA A 135 3.40 -11.42 10.57
N THR A 136 2.62 -10.40 10.90
CA THR A 136 3.15 -9.12 11.39
C THR A 136 3.79 -9.28 12.77
N ASP A 137 3.20 -10.06 13.66
CA ASP A 137 3.78 -10.34 14.99
C ASP A 137 5.13 -11.05 14.87
N TYR A 138 5.23 -12.02 13.97
CA TYR A 138 6.50 -12.71 13.71
C TYR A 138 7.57 -11.74 13.20
N MET A 139 7.22 -10.86 12.25
CA MET A 139 8.18 -9.90 11.69
C MET A 139 8.61 -8.86 12.72
N ASP A 140 7.71 -8.41 13.58
CA ASP A 140 8.01 -7.44 14.63
C ASP A 140 8.87 -8.04 15.76
N GLY A 141 8.83 -9.34 15.95
CA GLY A 141 9.60 -10.05 16.99
C GLY A 141 11.03 -10.42 16.60
N ARG A 142 11.47 -10.10 15.38
CA ARG A 142 12.83 -10.41 14.91
C ARG A 142 13.88 -9.47 15.49
#